data_0253fdbda4f0691d0c1bc479ed257af0
#
_entry.id   0253fdbda4f0691d0c1bc479ed257af0
#
_cell.length_a   1.000
_cell.length_b   1.000
_cell.length_c   1.000
_cell.angle_alpha   90.00
_cell.angle_beta   90.00
_cell.angle_gamma   90.00
#
_symmetry.space_group_name_H-M   'P 1'
#
loop_
_entity.id
_entity.type
_entity.pdbx_description
1 polymer ?
#
loop_
_entity_poly.entity_id
_entity_poly.type
_entity_poly.pdbx_seq_one_letter_code
_entity_poly.pdbx_strand_id
1 'polypeptide(L)'
;SNLAIALSKSGARVGLLDADIYGPSIPRIFGVSGQSVTSNDGKSFEPIESNGIQLMSIGFVQTNNDAMIWRGPMLSQAINQLLFQTNWNDLDYLIIDLPPGTGDAQLTISQKANLTGTILVTTPQNISLIDVEKSLIAFRKLDIEVLGLIENMSYFTDDAGKDHYIFGTGNIEDFSE
;
A
#
# COMPACT_ATOMS: atom_id res chain seq x y z
N SER A 1 5.13 2.61 2.31
CA SER A 1 6.60 2.41 2.20
C SER A 1 7.31 2.61 3.55
N ASN A 2 7.25 3.80 4.19
CA ASN A 2 8.00 4.10 5.42
C ASN A 2 7.63 3.20 6.61
N LEU A 3 6.34 2.86 6.76
CA LEU A 3 5.89 1.92 7.79
C LEU A 3 6.54 0.54 7.63
N ALA A 4 6.61 0.02 6.40
CA ALA A 4 7.27 -1.25 6.11
C ALA A 4 8.76 -1.22 6.50
N ILE A 5 9.46 -0.12 6.14
CA ILE A 5 10.86 0.08 6.51
C ILE A 5 11.04 0.17 8.04
N ALA A 6 10.15 0.86 8.74
CA ALA A 6 10.22 0.99 10.18
C ALA A 6 10.04 -0.37 10.89
N LEU A 7 9.08 -1.18 10.46
CA LEU A 7 8.86 -2.54 10.96
C LEU A 7 10.08 -3.45 10.68
N SER A 8 10.63 -3.40 9.46
CA SER A 8 11.84 -4.17 9.12
C SER A 8 13.04 -3.75 9.98
N LYS A 9 13.22 -2.44 10.22
CA LYS A 9 14.29 -1.94 11.13
C LYS A 9 14.09 -2.35 12.59
N SER A 10 12.86 -2.62 13.02
CA SER A 10 12.58 -3.17 14.37
C SER A 10 12.83 -4.68 14.48
N GLY A 11 13.26 -5.33 13.39
CA GLY A 11 13.61 -6.75 13.34
C GLY A 11 12.51 -7.65 12.80
N ALA A 12 11.37 -7.10 12.35
CA ALA A 12 10.31 -7.89 11.75
C ALA A 12 10.63 -8.27 10.29
N ARG A 13 10.17 -9.44 9.86
CA ARG A 13 10.21 -9.90 8.48
C ARG A 13 8.98 -9.34 7.77
N VAL A 14 9.18 -8.46 6.80
CA VAL A 14 8.12 -7.65 6.20
C VAL A 14 8.02 -7.89 4.71
N GLY A 15 6.81 -8.17 4.24
CA GLY A 15 6.42 -8.07 2.84
C GLY A 15 5.67 -6.76 2.56
N LEU A 16 5.87 -6.21 1.38
CA LEU A 16 5.13 -5.06 0.89
C LEU A 16 4.58 -5.34 -0.51
N LEU A 17 3.27 -5.41 -0.60
CA LEU A 17 2.54 -5.57 -1.85
C LEU A 17 2.03 -4.21 -2.33
N ASP A 18 2.47 -3.80 -3.52
CA ASP A 18 1.92 -2.67 -4.27
C ASP A 18 0.68 -3.15 -5.04
N ALA A 19 -0.49 -2.76 -4.58
CA ALA A 19 -1.76 -3.14 -5.17
C ALA A 19 -2.35 -2.05 -6.09
N ASP A 20 -1.64 -0.94 -6.30
CA ASP A 20 -2.01 0.07 -7.29
C ASP A 20 -1.55 -0.36 -8.70
N ILE A 21 -2.43 -1.11 -9.36
CA ILE A 21 -2.17 -1.66 -10.70
C ILE A 21 -2.07 -0.56 -11.77
N TYR A 22 -2.73 0.56 -11.55
CA TYR A 22 -2.73 1.66 -12.53
C TYR A 22 -1.53 2.58 -12.43
N GLY A 23 -0.95 2.72 -11.24
CA GLY A 23 0.18 3.59 -10.98
C GLY A 23 1.20 3.00 -9.99
N PRO A 24 1.80 1.83 -10.29
CA PRO A 24 2.68 1.17 -9.34
C PRO A 24 3.88 2.06 -9.01
N SER A 25 3.99 2.47 -7.77
CA SER A 25 5.00 3.42 -7.28
C SER A 25 6.11 2.77 -6.45
N ILE A 26 5.84 1.63 -5.82
CA ILE A 26 6.77 0.93 -4.93
C ILE A 26 8.09 0.57 -5.61
N PRO A 27 8.12 0.05 -6.86
CA PRO A 27 9.39 -0.22 -7.55
C PRO A 27 10.30 1.00 -7.64
N ARG A 28 9.72 2.17 -7.88
CA ARG A 28 10.45 3.44 -7.99
C ARG A 28 10.93 3.93 -6.63
N ILE A 29 10.08 3.86 -5.59
CA ILE A 29 10.40 4.30 -4.23
C ILE A 29 11.57 3.49 -3.66
N PHE A 30 11.61 2.19 -3.93
CA PHE A 30 12.67 1.30 -3.46
C PHE A 30 13.89 1.19 -4.39
N GLY A 31 13.93 1.94 -5.49
CA GLY A 31 15.06 1.97 -6.42
C GLY A 31 15.27 0.68 -7.22
N VAL A 32 14.21 -0.11 -7.39
CA VAL A 32 14.24 -1.41 -8.08
C VAL A 32 13.43 -1.40 -9.39
N SER A 33 13.16 -0.23 -9.94
CA SER A 33 12.49 -0.09 -11.25
C SER A 33 13.24 -0.84 -12.35
N GLY A 34 12.50 -1.50 -13.21
CA GLY A 34 13.06 -2.28 -14.32
C GLY A 34 13.52 -3.69 -13.94
N GLN A 35 13.45 -4.07 -12.68
CA GLN A 35 13.59 -5.47 -12.29
C GLN A 35 12.30 -6.22 -12.61
N SER A 36 12.44 -7.51 -12.91
CA SER A 36 11.32 -8.41 -13.16
C SER A 36 11.38 -9.56 -12.17
N VAL A 37 10.21 -9.99 -11.71
CA VAL A 37 10.10 -11.18 -10.86
C VAL A 37 10.46 -12.44 -11.65
N THR A 38 11.02 -13.40 -10.96
CA THR A 38 11.27 -14.74 -11.49
C THR A 38 10.19 -15.70 -11.03
N SER A 39 10.05 -16.81 -11.73
CA SER A 39 9.18 -17.91 -11.36
C SER A 39 9.94 -19.20 -11.52
N ASN A 40 10.06 -19.97 -10.44
CA ASN A 40 10.78 -21.25 -10.47
C ASN A 40 9.91 -22.40 -10.97
N ASP A 41 8.60 -22.30 -10.82
CA ASP A 41 7.62 -23.33 -11.15
C ASP A 41 6.68 -22.94 -12.30
N GLY A 42 6.84 -21.72 -12.85
CA GLY A 42 5.98 -21.14 -13.87
C GLY A 42 4.58 -20.76 -13.38
N LYS A 43 4.33 -20.80 -12.05
CA LYS A 43 3.02 -20.53 -11.43
C LYS A 43 3.07 -19.51 -10.32
N SER A 44 4.19 -19.43 -9.61
CA SER A 44 4.40 -18.52 -8.49
C SER A 44 5.49 -17.49 -8.83
N PHE A 45 5.51 -16.40 -8.10
CA PHE A 45 6.48 -15.31 -8.25
C PHE A 45 7.41 -15.26 -7.05
N GLU A 46 8.70 -15.11 -7.31
CA GLU A 46 9.66 -14.79 -6.24
C GLU A 46 9.65 -13.28 -5.99
N PRO A 47 9.43 -12.82 -4.75
CA PRO A 47 9.44 -11.40 -4.43
C PRO A 47 10.84 -10.80 -4.64
N ILE A 48 10.90 -9.51 -4.95
CA ILE A 48 12.17 -8.78 -5.05
C ILE A 48 12.56 -8.29 -3.66
N GLU A 49 13.78 -8.54 -3.24
CA GLU A 49 14.28 -8.05 -1.97
C GLU A 49 14.95 -6.68 -2.12
N SER A 50 14.53 -5.72 -1.29
CA SER A 50 15.16 -4.42 -1.17
C SER A 50 15.02 -3.88 0.25
N ASN A 51 16.11 -3.34 0.82
CA ASN A 51 16.14 -2.77 2.17
C ASN A 51 15.63 -3.72 3.28
N GLY A 52 15.83 -5.04 3.13
CA GLY A 52 15.36 -6.05 4.07
C GLY A 52 13.85 -6.29 4.03
N ILE A 53 13.19 -5.92 2.93
CA ILE A 53 11.76 -6.08 2.70
C ILE A 53 11.55 -6.89 1.42
N GLN A 54 10.60 -7.83 1.45
CA GLN A 54 10.14 -8.55 0.27
C GLN A 54 9.09 -7.71 -0.46
N LEU A 55 9.36 -7.39 -1.71
CA LEU A 55 8.52 -6.51 -2.53
C LEU A 55 7.80 -7.28 -3.63
N MET A 56 6.53 -7.00 -3.82
CA MET A 56 5.76 -7.44 -4.99
C MET A 56 4.95 -6.27 -5.54
N SER A 57 4.91 -6.16 -6.86
CA SER A 57 4.16 -5.14 -7.59
C SER A 57 3.83 -5.65 -8.97
N ILE A 58 2.73 -5.19 -9.55
CA ILE A 58 2.43 -5.44 -10.97
C ILE A 58 3.53 -4.87 -11.89
N GLY A 59 4.22 -3.81 -11.44
CA GLY A 59 5.34 -3.22 -12.15
C GLY A 59 6.54 -4.16 -12.33
N PHE A 60 6.64 -5.25 -11.59
CA PHE A 60 7.66 -6.29 -11.77
C PHE A 60 7.24 -7.40 -12.72
N VAL A 61 5.93 -7.56 -12.95
CA VAL A 61 5.36 -8.60 -13.82
C VAL A 61 5.23 -8.11 -15.26
N GLN A 62 5.02 -6.81 -15.45
CA GLN A 62 4.91 -6.20 -16.77
C GLN A 62 6.29 -6.01 -17.39
N THR A 63 6.61 -6.82 -18.40
CA THR A 63 7.90 -6.75 -19.13
C THR A 63 7.91 -5.72 -20.26
N ASN A 64 6.76 -5.17 -20.66
CA ASN A 64 6.63 -4.17 -21.71
C ASN A 64 5.77 -2.99 -21.25
N ASN A 65 6.14 -1.78 -21.66
CA ASN A 65 5.41 -0.51 -21.45
C ASN A 65 4.03 -0.45 -22.14
N ASP A 66 3.42 -1.56 -22.46
CA ASP A 66 2.08 -1.59 -23.02
C ASP A 66 1.08 -1.22 -21.93
N ALA A 67 0.41 -0.09 -22.13
CA ALA A 67 -0.72 0.33 -21.30
C ALA A 67 -1.83 -0.72 -21.40
N MET A 68 -1.79 -1.71 -20.51
CA MET A 68 -2.83 -2.72 -20.42
C MET A 68 -4.09 -2.07 -19.86
N ILE A 69 -5.18 -2.17 -20.62
CA ILE A 69 -6.51 -1.75 -20.13
C ILE A 69 -7.04 -2.85 -19.22
N TRP A 70 -6.88 -2.67 -17.93
CA TRP A 70 -7.40 -3.59 -16.92
C TRP A 70 -8.92 -3.46 -16.83
N ARG A 71 -9.65 -4.50 -17.23
CA ARG A 71 -11.09 -4.62 -16.96
C ARG A 71 -11.29 -5.33 -15.62
N GLY A 72 -12.42 -5.08 -14.95
CA GLY A 72 -12.69 -5.58 -13.59
C GLY A 72 -12.30 -7.06 -13.34
N PRO A 73 -12.68 -8.04 -14.18
CA PRO A 73 -12.27 -9.43 -13.99
C PRO A 73 -10.76 -9.65 -14.08
N MET A 74 -10.07 -8.94 -14.98
CA MET A 74 -8.61 -9.03 -15.12
C MET A 74 -7.89 -8.39 -13.93
N LEU A 75 -8.41 -7.29 -13.41
CA LEU A 75 -7.91 -6.63 -12.22
C LEU A 75 -7.96 -7.57 -11.01
N SER A 76 -9.12 -8.19 -10.78
CA SER A 76 -9.30 -9.16 -9.68
C SER A 76 -8.38 -10.37 -9.82
N GLN A 77 -8.13 -10.83 -11.05
CA GLN A 77 -7.21 -11.93 -11.31
C GLN A 77 -5.76 -11.51 -11.02
N ALA A 78 -5.33 -10.32 -11.46
CA ALA A 78 -3.99 -9.82 -11.21
C ALA A 78 -3.74 -9.66 -9.70
N ILE A 79 -4.68 -9.05 -8.96
CA ILE A 79 -4.61 -8.93 -7.50
C ILE A 79 -4.47 -10.30 -6.85
N ASN A 80 -5.26 -11.29 -7.27
CA ASN A 80 -5.13 -12.65 -6.76
C ASN A 80 -3.74 -13.24 -6.99
N GLN A 81 -3.20 -13.07 -8.19
CA GLN A 81 -1.87 -13.57 -8.51
C GLN A 81 -0.80 -12.92 -7.64
N LEU A 82 -0.81 -11.60 -7.52
CA LEU A 82 0.15 -10.86 -6.71
C LEU A 82 0.06 -11.22 -5.21
N LEU A 83 -1.14 -11.44 -4.70
CA LEU A 83 -1.37 -11.71 -3.28
C LEU A 83 -1.08 -13.17 -2.92
N PHE A 84 -1.57 -14.13 -3.72
CA PHE A 84 -1.57 -15.55 -3.37
C PHE A 84 -0.58 -16.41 -4.15
N GLN A 85 -0.03 -15.91 -5.26
CA GLN A 85 0.99 -16.61 -6.04
C GLN A 85 2.40 -16.04 -5.83
N THR A 86 2.57 -15.12 -4.90
CA THR A 86 3.89 -14.67 -4.47
C THR A 86 4.40 -15.60 -3.37
N ASN A 87 5.62 -16.11 -3.53
CA ASN A 87 6.31 -16.94 -2.55
C ASN A 87 6.87 -16.08 -1.42
N TRP A 88 5.98 -15.57 -0.57
CA TRP A 88 6.39 -14.83 0.61
C TRP A 88 7.14 -15.75 1.59
N ASN A 89 8.35 -15.40 1.98
CA ASN A 89 9.16 -16.19 2.90
C ASN A 89 8.95 -15.71 4.34
N ASP A 90 8.35 -16.58 5.17
CA ASP A 90 8.25 -16.42 6.63
C ASP A 90 7.99 -14.98 7.12
N LEU A 91 6.93 -14.34 6.67
CA LEU A 91 6.62 -12.97 7.05
C LEU A 91 6.00 -12.88 8.45
N ASP A 92 6.39 -11.84 9.21
CA ASP A 92 5.68 -11.39 10.40
C ASP A 92 4.56 -10.42 10.02
N TYR A 93 4.78 -9.61 8.96
CA TYR A 93 3.80 -8.66 8.43
C TYR A 93 3.80 -8.64 6.91
N LEU A 94 2.62 -8.69 6.31
CA LEU A 94 2.39 -8.31 4.92
C LEU A 94 1.63 -6.99 4.87
N ILE A 95 2.29 -5.94 4.40
CA ILE A 95 1.67 -4.63 4.19
C ILE A 95 1.17 -4.58 2.74
N ILE A 96 -0.10 -4.24 2.57
CA ILE A 96 -0.72 -4.05 1.27
C ILE A 96 -0.97 -2.56 1.06
N ASP A 97 -0.25 -1.97 0.11
CA ASP A 97 -0.43 -0.57 -0.30
C ASP A 97 -1.57 -0.51 -1.31
N LEU A 98 -2.74 -0.04 -0.85
CA LEU A 98 -3.97 -0.06 -1.63
C LEU A 98 -4.01 1.10 -2.63
N PRO A 99 -4.66 0.92 -3.80
CA PRO A 99 -4.89 2.01 -4.73
C PRO A 99 -5.79 3.08 -4.09
N PRO A 100 -5.73 4.33 -4.58
CA PRO A 100 -6.58 5.40 -4.06
C PRO A 100 -8.07 5.14 -4.34
N GLY A 101 -8.93 5.70 -3.48
CA GLY A 101 -10.38 5.61 -3.62
C GLY A 101 -11.02 4.39 -2.96
N THR A 102 -12.26 4.09 -3.29
CA THR A 102 -13.08 2.98 -2.75
C THR A 102 -13.53 2.01 -3.86
N GLY A 103 -12.67 1.78 -4.85
CA GLY A 103 -12.99 1.03 -6.06
C GLY A 103 -12.89 -0.50 -5.90
N ASP A 104 -13.11 -1.19 -7.02
CA ASP A 104 -13.15 -2.66 -7.11
C ASP A 104 -11.86 -3.34 -6.60
N ALA A 105 -10.71 -2.70 -6.75
CA ALA A 105 -9.43 -3.23 -6.27
C ALA A 105 -9.41 -3.34 -4.75
N GLN A 106 -9.79 -2.27 -4.04
CA GLN A 106 -9.89 -2.28 -2.58
C GLN A 106 -10.89 -3.32 -2.09
N LEU A 107 -12.09 -3.35 -2.70
CA LEU A 107 -13.12 -4.34 -2.36
C LEU A 107 -12.62 -5.77 -2.58
N THR A 108 -11.94 -6.03 -3.69
CA THR A 108 -11.40 -7.36 -4.00
C THR A 108 -10.37 -7.80 -2.95
N ILE A 109 -9.45 -6.92 -2.59
CA ILE A 109 -8.42 -7.21 -1.57
C ILE A 109 -9.08 -7.43 -0.23
N SER A 110 -9.97 -6.53 0.19
CA SER A 110 -10.68 -6.60 1.46
C SER A 110 -11.51 -7.88 1.63
N GLN A 111 -12.06 -8.41 0.55
CA GLN A 111 -12.87 -9.65 0.57
C GLN A 111 -12.01 -10.92 0.51
N LYS A 112 -10.82 -10.86 -0.08
CA LYS A 112 -9.99 -12.03 -0.35
C LYS A 112 -8.82 -12.19 0.60
N ALA A 113 -8.21 -11.08 1.01
CA ALA A 113 -7.17 -11.09 2.01
C ALA A 113 -7.82 -11.13 3.41
N ASN A 114 -7.34 -12.04 4.26
CA ASN A 114 -7.74 -12.04 5.67
C ASN A 114 -6.99 -10.91 6.39
N LEU A 115 -7.50 -9.68 6.24
CA LEU A 115 -6.86 -8.50 6.78
C LEU A 115 -6.97 -8.47 8.31
N THR A 116 -5.86 -8.27 9.00
CA THR A 116 -5.85 -8.02 10.44
C THR A 116 -6.46 -6.66 10.77
N GLY A 117 -6.29 -5.68 9.87
CA GLY A 117 -6.87 -4.36 9.98
C GLY A 117 -6.33 -3.42 8.93
N THR A 118 -6.74 -2.16 8.97
CA THR A 118 -6.31 -1.12 8.04
C THR A 118 -5.76 0.09 8.77
N ILE A 119 -4.80 0.76 8.15
CA ILE A 119 -4.28 2.06 8.57
C ILE A 119 -4.64 3.07 7.49
N LEU A 120 -5.32 4.13 7.88
CA LEU A 120 -5.66 5.22 6.99
C LEU A 120 -4.54 6.25 6.98
N VAL A 121 -4.21 6.78 5.79
CA VAL A 121 -3.17 7.81 5.64
C VAL A 121 -3.79 9.03 4.99
N THR A 122 -3.58 10.19 5.59
CA THR A 122 -4.11 11.48 5.10
C THR A 122 -3.04 12.56 5.15
N THR A 123 -3.38 13.73 4.62
CA THR A 123 -2.67 14.99 4.85
C THR A 123 -3.60 15.96 5.59
N PRO A 124 -3.08 17.08 6.19
CA PRO A 124 -3.92 18.01 6.96
C PRO A 124 -5.02 18.72 6.15
N GLN A 125 -4.97 18.63 4.82
CA GLN A 125 -5.91 19.32 3.94
C GLN A 125 -7.32 18.72 4.03
N ASN A 126 -8.35 19.57 4.13
CA ASN A 126 -9.75 19.14 4.23
C ASN A 126 -10.19 18.16 3.11
N ILE A 127 -9.67 18.35 1.89
CA ILE A 127 -10.01 17.47 0.77
C ILE A 127 -9.53 16.03 1.01
N SER A 128 -8.35 15.86 1.60
CA SER A 128 -7.81 14.56 1.96
C SER A 128 -8.62 13.90 3.09
N LEU A 129 -9.07 14.68 4.05
CA LEU A 129 -9.90 14.21 5.16
C LEU A 129 -11.25 13.66 4.66
N ILE A 130 -11.89 14.32 3.68
CA ILE A 130 -13.14 13.84 3.07
C ILE A 130 -12.97 12.46 2.40
N ASP A 131 -11.83 12.21 1.76
CA ASP A 131 -11.58 10.92 1.12
C ASP A 131 -11.25 9.83 2.15
N VAL A 132 -10.59 10.19 3.24
CA VAL A 132 -10.34 9.27 4.36
C VAL A 132 -11.65 8.91 5.07
N GLU A 133 -12.57 9.84 5.26
CA GLU A 133 -13.88 9.57 5.84
C GLU A 133 -14.66 8.52 5.02
N LYS A 134 -14.67 8.67 3.69
CA LYS A 134 -15.29 7.67 2.79
C LYS A 134 -14.63 6.30 2.94
N SER A 135 -13.31 6.25 3.05
CA SER A 135 -12.55 5.01 3.22
C SER A 135 -12.86 4.37 4.57
N LEU A 136 -12.92 5.16 5.65
CA LEU A 136 -13.31 4.71 6.99
C LEU A 136 -14.69 4.04 6.98
N ILE A 137 -15.69 4.71 6.36
CA ILE A 137 -17.05 4.17 6.23
C ILE A 137 -17.04 2.86 5.42
N ALA A 138 -16.24 2.79 4.35
CA ALA A 138 -16.15 1.59 3.52
C ALA A 138 -15.55 0.40 4.30
N PHE A 139 -14.45 0.59 5.03
CA PHE A 139 -13.83 -0.46 5.83
C PHE A 139 -14.73 -0.92 7.00
N ARG A 140 -15.41 0.01 7.68
CA ARG A 140 -16.41 -0.34 8.72
C ARG A 140 -17.56 -1.19 8.15
N LYS A 141 -18.05 -0.91 6.93
CA LYS A 141 -19.08 -1.72 6.26
C LYS A 141 -18.60 -3.11 5.86
N LEU A 142 -17.30 -3.29 5.68
CA LEU A 142 -16.67 -4.58 5.35
C LEU A 142 -16.24 -5.35 6.62
N ASP A 143 -16.54 -4.83 7.80
CA ASP A 143 -16.13 -5.39 9.10
C ASP A 143 -14.60 -5.53 9.22
N ILE A 144 -13.87 -4.56 8.66
CA ILE A 144 -12.41 -4.47 8.75
C ILE A 144 -12.05 -3.45 9.81
N GLU A 145 -11.26 -3.88 10.79
CA GLU A 145 -10.80 -3.03 11.88
C GLU A 145 -9.90 -1.89 11.35
N VAL A 146 -10.17 -0.65 11.79
CA VAL A 146 -9.31 0.49 11.54
C VAL A 146 -8.36 0.64 12.72
N LEU A 147 -7.09 0.25 12.52
CA LEU A 147 -6.06 0.25 13.56
C LEU A 147 -5.58 1.65 13.92
N GLY A 148 -5.76 2.61 13.01
CA GLY A 148 -5.37 3.98 13.25
C GLY A 148 -5.34 4.84 11.99
N LEU A 149 -5.05 6.12 12.21
CA LEU A 149 -4.92 7.15 11.20
C LEU A 149 -3.54 7.81 11.30
N ILE A 150 -2.88 7.99 10.16
CA ILE A 150 -1.60 8.69 10.06
C ILE A 150 -1.81 9.99 9.30
N GLU A 151 -1.58 11.13 9.97
CA GLU A 151 -1.45 12.41 9.28
C GLU A 151 -0.02 12.55 8.75
N ASN A 152 0.12 12.43 7.45
CA ASN A 152 1.38 12.63 6.75
C ASN A 152 1.52 14.09 6.34
N MET A 153 2.77 14.59 6.25
CA MET A 153 3.07 15.97 5.87
C MET A 153 2.46 17.02 6.82
N SER A 154 2.32 16.67 8.10
CA SER A 154 1.73 17.54 9.12
C SER A 154 2.50 18.84 9.28
N TYR A 155 3.82 18.77 9.24
CA TYR A 155 4.70 19.94 9.31
C TYR A 155 6.03 19.64 8.63
N PHE A 156 6.75 20.71 8.32
CA PHE A 156 8.15 20.69 7.88
C PHE A 156 8.98 21.43 8.91
N THR A 157 10.01 20.78 9.45
CA THR A 157 10.97 21.42 10.36
C THR A 157 12.14 21.97 9.56
N ASP A 158 12.41 23.28 9.66
CA ASP A 158 13.54 23.94 9.00
C ASP A 158 14.87 23.70 9.73
N ASP A 159 15.97 24.17 9.15
CA ASP A 159 17.32 24.01 9.71
C ASP A 159 17.50 24.71 11.07
N ALA A 160 16.63 25.66 11.42
CA ALA A 160 16.61 26.35 12.72
C ALA A 160 15.75 25.59 13.76
N GLY A 161 15.14 24.46 13.39
CA GLY A 161 14.29 23.65 14.27
C GLY A 161 12.89 24.22 14.42
N LYS A 162 12.44 25.10 13.51
CA LYS A 162 11.08 25.68 13.51
C LYS A 162 10.16 24.87 12.60
N ASP A 163 8.98 24.55 13.12
CA ASP A 163 7.94 23.84 12.37
C ASP A 163 7.10 24.78 11.52
N HIS A 164 6.89 24.38 10.27
CA HIS A 164 6.08 25.07 9.29
C HIS A 164 4.94 24.16 8.81
N TYR A 165 3.72 24.59 9.00
CA TYR A 165 2.50 23.87 8.61
C TYR A 165 2.09 24.23 7.19
N ILE A 166 2.83 23.70 6.20
CA ILE A 166 2.69 24.09 4.78
C ILE A 166 1.30 23.74 4.24
N PHE A 167 0.70 22.64 4.70
CA PHE A 167 -0.63 22.18 4.30
C PHE A 167 -1.73 22.52 5.31
N GLY A 168 -1.46 23.42 6.26
CA GLY A 168 -2.37 23.77 7.34
C GLY A 168 -2.29 22.80 8.53
N THR A 169 -3.17 23.03 9.50
CA THR A 169 -3.37 22.15 10.66
C THR A 169 -4.68 21.40 10.44
N GLY A 170 -4.62 20.09 10.34
CA GLY A 170 -5.81 19.23 10.17
C GLY A 170 -6.56 19.05 11.50
N ASN A 171 -7.85 18.77 11.42
CA ASN A 171 -8.67 18.36 12.55
C ASN A 171 -8.80 16.84 12.60
N ILE A 172 -7.66 16.14 12.73
CA ILE A 172 -7.65 14.66 12.81
C ILE A 172 -8.39 14.18 14.07
N GLU A 173 -8.41 14.96 15.13
CA GLU A 173 -9.06 14.61 16.39
C GLU A 173 -10.56 14.30 16.20
N ASP A 174 -11.21 14.91 15.20
CA ASP A 174 -12.62 14.65 14.87
C ASP A 174 -12.86 13.23 14.32
N PHE A 175 -11.81 12.49 13.94
CA PHE A 175 -11.89 11.11 13.44
C PHE A 175 -11.56 10.04 14.49
N SER A 176 -11.24 10.44 15.72
CA SER A 176 -10.83 9.53 16.81
C SER A 176 -11.99 8.90 17.57
N GLU A 177 -13.25 9.24 17.23
CA GLU A 177 -14.50 8.62 17.72
C GLU A 177 -15.05 7.62 16.67
#